data_c92a463c3822ec480a08743f07409eb9
#
_entry.id   c92a463c3822ec480a08743f07409eb9
#
_cell.length_a   1.000
_cell.length_b   1.000
_cell.length_c   1.000
_cell.angle_alpha   90.00
_cell.angle_beta   90.00
_cell.angle_gamma   90.00
#
_symmetry.space_group_name_H-M   'P 1'
#
loop_
_entity.id
_entity.type
_entity.pdbx_description
1 polymer ?
#
loop_
_entity_poly.entity_id
_entity_poly.type
_entity_poly.pdbx_seq_one_letter_code
_entity_poly.pdbx_strand_id
1 'polypeptide(L)'
;SRGLGDVYKRQAQQGEITALVGPSGSGKSTVANLIPRFWDVEQGEILIGGVNIKQIATAELMDTVSFVFQDTFLFYDTLYENIAIGSPSAGKEAVIAAAEAAQCHDFIERLPDGYDTKIGDKGIFLSGGEAQRICVARAILKNAPILVLDEATAFADPENEYKMQMALQSLIKDKTVIVIAHRLSSIVSAHQIVVMKEGRIVQCGKHNILSVKEGVYKSMWDAYRNAYHWSLNKN
;
A
#
# COMPACT_ATOMS: atom_id res chain seq x y z
N SER A 1 22.51 36.50 2.83
CA SER A 1 22.00 35.78 1.67
C SER A 1 21.30 34.52 2.16
N ARG A 2 19.99 34.60 2.29
CA ARG A 2 19.15 33.44 2.60
C ARG A 2 19.02 32.68 1.29
N GLY A 3 19.62 31.47 1.20
CA GLY A 3 19.50 30.62 0.08
C GLY A 3 18.02 30.30 -0.24
N LEU A 4 17.69 30.39 -1.50
CA LEU A 4 16.45 29.88 -2.06
C LEU A 4 16.36 28.40 -1.63
N GLY A 5 15.33 28.06 -0.88
CA GLY A 5 15.13 26.68 -0.42
C GLY A 5 15.09 25.77 -1.65
N ASP A 6 15.88 24.70 -1.60
CA ASP A 6 15.89 23.71 -2.66
C ASP A 6 14.47 23.17 -2.90
N VAL A 7 13.90 23.49 -4.05
CA VAL A 7 12.64 22.92 -4.49
C VAL A 7 12.89 21.48 -4.86
N TYR A 8 12.65 20.55 -3.94
CA TYR A 8 12.77 19.12 -4.20
C TYR A 8 11.58 18.64 -5.03
N LYS A 9 11.78 18.58 -6.34
CA LYS A 9 10.83 17.92 -7.24
C LYS A 9 11.12 16.41 -7.24
N ARG A 10 10.13 15.59 -6.87
CA ARG A 10 10.20 14.13 -6.94
C ARG A 10 9.01 13.61 -7.72
N GLN A 11 9.24 12.55 -8.48
CA GLN A 11 8.24 11.97 -9.34
C GLN A 11 8.23 10.46 -9.17
N ALA A 12 7.04 9.89 -8.92
CA ALA A 12 6.75 8.48 -9.15
C ALA A 12 6.41 8.32 -10.63
N GLN A 13 7.17 7.50 -11.34
CA GLN A 13 6.95 7.26 -12.77
C GLN A 13 5.71 6.38 -12.97
N GLN A 14 4.97 6.65 -14.03
CA GLN A 14 3.81 5.85 -14.40
C GLN A 14 4.21 4.39 -14.65
N GLY A 15 3.44 3.46 -14.08
CA GLY A 15 3.69 2.03 -14.22
C GLY A 15 4.85 1.50 -13.37
N GLU A 16 5.44 2.32 -12.51
CA GLU A 16 6.57 1.93 -11.65
C GLU A 16 6.17 1.85 -10.17
N ILE A 17 6.98 1.11 -9.40
CA ILE A 17 6.86 1.00 -7.96
C ILE A 17 7.88 1.96 -7.32
N THR A 18 7.37 2.93 -6.57
CA THR A 18 8.16 3.85 -5.74
C THR A 18 7.95 3.51 -4.27
N ALA A 19 9.02 3.16 -3.56
CA ALA A 19 8.98 2.84 -2.14
C ALA A 19 9.39 4.04 -1.28
N LEU A 20 8.57 4.39 -0.30
CA LEU A 20 8.90 5.36 0.75
C LEU A 20 9.42 4.60 1.97
N VAL A 21 10.67 4.90 2.37
CA VAL A 21 11.32 4.26 3.52
C VAL A 21 11.93 5.31 4.46
N GLY A 22 12.20 4.92 5.68
CA GLY A 22 12.81 5.81 6.67
C GLY A 22 12.42 5.42 8.09
N PRO A 23 13.07 5.98 9.12
CA PRO A 23 12.74 5.74 10.52
C PRO A 23 11.26 6.04 10.83
N SER A 24 10.75 5.50 11.94
CA SER A 24 9.43 5.86 12.45
C SER A 24 9.36 7.40 12.65
N GLY A 25 8.21 7.99 12.34
CA GLY A 25 8.03 9.45 12.44
C GLY A 25 8.71 10.28 11.35
N SER A 26 9.31 9.66 10.31
CA SER A 26 9.96 10.41 9.22
C SER A 26 9.02 11.11 8.24
N GLY A 27 7.68 10.95 8.38
CA GLY A 27 6.67 11.61 7.55
C GLY A 27 6.16 10.80 6.36
N LYS A 28 6.50 9.49 6.23
CA LYS A 28 6.06 8.65 5.11
C LYS A 28 4.55 8.58 4.94
N SER A 29 3.83 8.21 6.00
CA SER A 29 2.37 8.09 5.98
C SER A 29 1.71 9.46 5.77
N THR A 30 2.32 10.55 6.27
CA THR A 30 1.84 11.91 5.97
C THR A 30 1.88 12.19 4.48
N VAL A 31 3.03 11.93 3.82
CA VAL A 31 3.16 12.13 2.36
C VAL A 31 2.16 11.26 1.60
N ALA A 32 2.01 10.00 1.98
CA ALA A 32 1.06 9.09 1.34
C ALA A 32 -0.39 9.57 1.47
N ASN A 33 -0.79 10.10 2.62
CA ASN A 33 -2.13 10.63 2.87
C ASN A 33 -2.41 11.94 2.11
N LEU A 34 -1.38 12.69 1.72
CA LEU A 34 -1.53 13.88 0.89
C LEU A 34 -1.86 13.55 -0.58
N ILE A 35 -1.49 12.37 -1.08
CA ILE A 35 -1.73 11.97 -2.48
C ILE A 35 -3.23 11.87 -2.81
N PRO A 36 -4.05 11.14 -2.03
CA PRO A 36 -5.51 11.12 -2.22
C PRO A 36 -6.20 12.39 -1.70
N ARG A 37 -5.42 13.39 -1.25
CA ARG A 37 -5.93 14.65 -0.70
C ARG A 37 -6.81 14.46 0.53
N PHE A 38 -6.45 13.54 1.44
CA PHE A 38 -7.08 13.48 2.76
C PHE A 38 -6.79 14.76 3.58
N TRP A 39 -5.69 15.42 3.25
CA TRP A 39 -5.28 16.74 3.78
C TRP A 39 -4.75 17.58 2.64
N ASP A 40 -5.01 18.88 2.67
CA ASP A 40 -4.42 19.83 1.71
C ASP A 40 -2.96 20.12 2.07
N VAL A 41 -2.10 20.25 1.06
CA VAL A 41 -0.73 20.73 1.25
C VAL A 41 -0.75 22.22 1.54
N GLU A 42 -0.05 22.64 2.59
CA GLU A 42 0.09 24.06 2.93
C GLU A 42 1.13 24.75 2.06
N GLN A 43 2.22 24.06 1.73
CA GLN A 43 3.31 24.55 0.89
C GLN A 43 3.69 23.51 -0.16
N GLY A 44 4.01 23.99 -1.37
CA GLY A 44 4.28 23.12 -2.51
C GLY A 44 3.00 22.64 -3.18
N GLU A 45 3.15 21.62 -4.02
CA GLU A 45 2.05 21.06 -4.80
C GLU A 45 2.26 19.55 -5.05
N ILE A 46 1.17 18.84 -5.27
CA ILE A 46 1.17 17.47 -5.76
C ILE A 46 0.47 17.47 -7.11
N LEU A 47 1.13 16.87 -8.10
CA LEU A 47 0.61 16.78 -9.47
C LEU A 47 0.33 15.31 -9.84
N ILE A 48 -0.80 15.08 -10.48
CA ILE A 48 -1.14 13.81 -11.15
C ILE A 48 -1.31 14.12 -12.63
N GLY A 49 -0.49 13.47 -13.49
CA GLY A 49 -0.52 13.74 -14.93
C GLY A 49 -0.21 15.21 -15.30
N GLY A 50 0.52 15.93 -14.44
CA GLY A 50 0.81 17.36 -14.63
C GLY A 50 -0.27 18.31 -14.10
N VAL A 51 -1.40 17.79 -13.59
CA VAL A 51 -2.50 18.60 -13.03
C VAL A 51 -2.38 18.60 -11.50
N ASN A 52 -2.50 19.79 -10.89
CA ASN A 52 -2.47 19.93 -9.43
C ASN A 52 -3.72 19.25 -8.83
N ILE A 53 -3.52 18.38 -7.82
CA ILE A 53 -4.63 17.63 -7.18
C ILE A 53 -5.70 18.54 -6.58
N LYS A 54 -5.37 19.80 -6.25
CA LYS A 54 -6.36 20.81 -5.79
C LYS A 54 -7.32 21.25 -6.89
N GLN A 55 -6.95 21.05 -8.17
CA GLN A 55 -7.76 21.39 -9.34
C GLN A 55 -8.58 20.19 -9.85
N ILE A 56 -8.29 18.97 -9.36
CA ILE A 56 -9.03 17.76 -9.71
C ILE A 56 -10.26 17.69 -8.79
N ALA A 57 -11.43 17.39 -9.37
CA ALA A 57 -12.63 17.15 -8.58
C ALA A 57 -12.42 15.97 -7.62
N THR A 58 -12.91 16.08 -6.38
CA THR A 58 -12.68 15.06 -5.35
C THR A 58 -13.13 13.66 -5.79
N ALA A 59 -14.26 13.54 -6.47
CA ALA A 59 -14.74 12.27 -7.00
C ALA A 59 -13.75 11.67 -8.01
N GLU A 60 -13.26 12.46 -8.98
CA GLU A 60 -12.29 12.04 -9.98
C GLU A 60 -10.94 11.64 -9.35
N LEU A 61 -10.49 12.40 -8.35
CA LEU A 61 -9.28 12.05 -7.60
C LEU A 61 -9.45 10.73 -6.85
N MET A 62 -10.62 10.53 -6.21
CA MET A 62 -10.94 9.27 -5.52
C MET A 62 -11.01 8.10 -6.49
N ASP A 63 -11.48 8.27 -7.72
CA ASP A 63 -11.47 7.23 -8.76
C ASP A 63 -10.06 6.94 -9.27
N THR A 64 -9.19 7.95 -9.29
CA THR A 64 -7.82 7.85 -9.80
C THR A 64 -6.86 7.18 -8.79
N VAL A 65 -7.09 7.34 -7.50
CA VAL A 65 -6.19 6.84 -6.43
C VAL A 65 -6.91 5.81 -5.58
N SER A 66 -6.32 4.63 -5.43
CA SER A 66 -6.73 3.62 -4.45
C SER A 66 -5.73 3.58 -3.29
N PHE A 67 -6.23 3.41 -2.07
CA PHE A 67 -5.42 3.33 -0.87
C PHE A 67 -5.71 2.01 -0.13
N VAL A 68 -4.65 1.26 0.21
CA VAL A 68 -4.73 0.11 1.10
C VAL A 68 -3.99 0.48 2.39
N PHE A 69 -4.76 0.65 3.45
CA PHE A 69 -4.25 1.08 4.76
C PHE A 69 -3.60 -0.09 5.51
N GLN A 70 -2.70 0.25 6.43
CA GLN A 70 -2.12 -0.69 7.40
C GLN A 70 -3.21 -1.29 8.29
N ASP A 71 -4.08 -0.42 8.85
CA ASP A 71 -5.22 -0.85 9.65
C ASP A 71 -6.36 -1.26 8.71
N THR A 72 -6.78 -2.50 8.84
CA THR A 72 -7.90 -3.04 8.07
C THR A 72 -9.22 -2.53 8.63
N PHE A 73 -10.02 -1.91 7.78
CA PHE A 73 -11.36 -1.50 8.13
C PHE A 73 -12.41 -2.23 7.28
N LEU A 74 -13.31 -2.94 7.97
CA LEU A 74 -14.46 -3.61 7.36
C LEU A 74 -15.75 -3.05 7.97
N PHE A 75 -16.75 -2.88 7.13
CA PHE A 75 -18.07 -2.42 7.56
C PHE A 75 -18.87 -3.59 8.16
N TYR A 76 -19.74 -3.30 9.11
CA TYR A 76 -20.70 -4.26 9.66
C TYR A 76 -21.77 -4.61 8.64
N ASP A 77 -21.38 -5.33 7.60
CA ASP A 77 -22.19 -5.73 6.48
C ASP A 77 -21.72 -7.09 5.95
N THR A 78 -22.28 -7.56 4.84
CA THR A 78 -21.87 -8.80 4.20
C THR A 78 -20.46 -8.70 3.62
N LEU A 79 -19.81 -9.84 3.39
CA LEU A 79 -18.53 -9.90 2.68
C LEU A 79 -18.66 -9.35 1.26
N TYR A 80 -19.80 -9.63 0.60
CA TYR A 80 -20.12 -9.07 -0.70
C TYR A 80 -20.07 -7.56 -0.69
N GLU A 81 -20.84 -6.91 0.19
CA GLU A 81 -20.90 -5.45 0.27
C GLU A 81 -19.55 -4.83 0.64
N ASN A 82 -18.80 -5.49 1.53
CA ASN A 82 -17.44 -5.03 1.86
C ASN A 82 -16.49 -5.00 0.66
N ILE A 83 -16.64 -5.89 -0.31
CA ILE A 83 -15.85 -5.88 -1.55
C ILE A 83 -16.47 -4.89 -2.55
N ALA A 84 -17.80 -4.92 -2.72
CA ALA A 84 -18.55 -4.11 -3.69
C ALA A 84 -18.39 -2.60 -3.51
N ILE A 85 -18.08 -2.13 -2.28
CA ILE A 85 -17.72 -0.72 -2.03
C ILE A 85 -16.60 -0.22 -2.97
N GLY A 86 -15.69 -1.10 -3.42
CA GLY A 86 -14.64 -0.74 -4.38
C GLY A 86 -15.19 -0.19 -5.70
N SER A 87 -16.34 -0.70 -6.16
CA SER A 87 -17.08 -0.26 -7.33
C SER A 87 -18.56 -0.60 -7.17
N PRO A 88 -19.40 0.30 -6.62
CA PRO A 88 -20.80 0.02 -6.30
C PRO A 88 -21.66 -0.38 -7.52
N SER A 89 -21.22 -0.07 -8.72
CA SER A 89 -21.91 -0.47 -9.96
C SER A 89 -21.45 -1.83 -10.52
N ALA A 90 -20.48 -2.49 -9.86
CA ALA A 90 -19.98 -3.78 -10.31
C ALA A 90 -20.98 -4.90 -10.07
N GLY A 91 -21.12 -5.79 -11.06
CA GLY A 91 -21.95 -6.99 -10.91
C GLY A 91 -21.28 -8.05 -10.03
N LYS A 92 -22.08 -9.06 -9.61
CA LYS A 92 -21.63 -10.16 -8.74
C LYS A 92 -20.39 -10.89 -9.28
N GLU A 93 -20.33 -11.12 -10.58
CA GLU A 93 -19.19 -11.79 -11.24
C GLU A 93 -17.89 -11.02 -11.06
N ALA A 94 -17.92 -9.68 -11.16
CA ALA A 94 -16.76 -8.83 -10.95
C ALA A 94 -16.29 -8.84 -9.48
N VAL A 95 -17.22 -8.87 -8.53
CA VAL A 95 -16.91 -8.99 -7.10
C VAL A 95 -16.23 -10.33 -6.81
N ILE A 96 -16.75 -11.44 -7.36
CA ILE A 96 -16.16 -12.78 -7.22
C ILE A 96 -14.76 -12.82 -7.84
N ALA A 97 -14.59 -12.30 -9.07
CA ALA A 97 -13.29 -12.25 -9.73
C ALA A 97 -12.25 -11.44 -8.93
N ALA A 98 -12.67 -10.32 -8.31
CA ALA A 98 -11.81 -9.55 -7.42
C ALA A 98 -11.43 -10.32 -6.15
N ALA A 99 -12.35 -11.11 -5.59
CA ALA A 99 -12.10 -11.97 -4.44
C ALA A 99 -11.14 -13.12 -4.76
N GLU A 100 -11.27 -13.74 -5.95
CA GLU A 100 -10.35 -14.77 -6.45
C GLU A 100 -8.94 -14.18 -6.60
N ALA A 101 -8.82 -13.05 -7.29
CA ALA A 101 -7.54 -12.36 -7.48
C ALA A 101 -6.88 -11.94 -6.15
N ALA A 102 -7.68 -11.60 -5.14
CA ALA A 102 -7.23 -11.29 -3.78
C ALA A 102 -7.02 -12.51 -2.87
N GLN A 103 -7.15 -13.74 -3.39
CA GLN A 103 -6.97 -14.97 -2.62
C GLN A 103 -7.93 -15.07 -1.41
N CYS A 104 -9.16 -14.57 -1.55
CA CYS A 104 -10.16 -14.63 -0.49
C CYS A 104 -11.42 -15.43 -0.86
N HIS A 105 -11.63 -15.77 -2.12
CA HIS A 105 -12.79 -16.55 -2.59
C HIS A 105 -12.93 -17.89 -1.84
N ASP A 106 -11.86 -18.67 -1.75
CA ASP A 106 -11.90 -20.02 -1.15
C ASP A 106 -12.32 -20.02 0.32
N PHE A 107 -11.90 -19.03 1.11
CA PHE A 107 -12.34 -18.98 2.49
C PHE A 107 -13.78 -18.47 2.62
N ILE A 108 -14.20 -17.54 1.73
CA ILE A 108 -15.57 -17.05 1.69
C ILE A 108 -16.55 -18.19 1.37
N GLU A 109 -16.26 -19.00 0.34
CA GLU A 109 -17.11 -20.15 -0.05
C GLU A 109 -17.22 -21.23 1.03
N ARG A 110 -16.25 -21.31 1.94
CA ARG A 110 -16.32 -22.27 3.07
C ARG A 110 -17.19 -21.78 4.23
N LEU A 111 -17.62 -20.52 4.23
CA LEU A 111 -18.54 -19.99 5.23
C LEU A 111 -19.97 -20.44 4.94
N PRO A 112 -20.81 -20.68 5.96
CA PRO A 112 -22.19 -21.17 5.77
C PRO A 112 -23.04 -20.33 4.81
N ASP A 113 -22.88 -18.99 4.87
CA ASP A 113 -23.63 -18.04 4.04
C ASP A 113 -22.77 -17.46 2.89
N GLY A 114 -21.54 -17.99 2.66
CA GLY A 114 -20.63 -17.53 1.61
C GLY A 114 -20.45 -16.01 1.61
N TYR A 115 -20.67 -15.38 0.48
CA TYR A 115 -20.59 -13.93 0.32
C TYR A 115 -21.63 -13.12 1.11
N ASP A 116 -22.74 -13.74 1.49
CA ASP A 116 -23.79 -13.10 2.30
C ASP A 116 -23.49 -13.15 3.80
N THR A 117 -22.36 -13.76 4.18
CA THR A 117 -21.89 -13.81 5.57
C THR A 117 -21.65 -12.39 6.09
N LYS A 118 -22.30 -12.04 7.21
CA LYS A 118 -22.15 -10.76 7.90
C LYS A 118 -20.93 -10.75 8.81
N ILE A 119 -20.28 -9.59 8.88
CA ILE A 119 -19.12 -9.33 9.75
C ILE A 119 -19.53 -8.44 10.91
N GLY A 120 -18.92 -8.62 12.08
CA GLY A 120 -19.10 -7.78 13.27
C GLY A 120 -19.90 -8.45 14.37
N ASP A 121 -20.44 -7.67 15.33
CA ASP A 121 -21.01 -8.14 16.60
C ASP A 121 -22.10 -9.23 16.49
N LYS A 122 -22.80 -9.29 15.36
CA LYS A 122 -23.83 -10.30 15.06
C LYS A 122 -23.44 -11.24 13.93
N GLY A 123 -22.17 -11.27 13.54
CA GLY A 123 -21.62 -12.07 12.48
C GLY A 123 -20.34 -12.77 12.90
N ILE A 124 -19.49 -13.07 11.90
CA ILE A 124 -18.19 -13.70 12.14
C ILE A 124 -17.09 -12.63 12.36
N PHE A 125 -16.00 -13.06 12.97
CA PHE A 125 -14.74 -12.31 13.02
C PHE A 125 -13.74 -12.98 12.08
N LEU A 126 -13.16 -12.18 11.18
CA LEU A 126 -12.10 -12.61 10.30
C LEU A 126 -10.74 -12.51 10.99
N SER A 127 -9.81 -13.39 10.63
CA SER A 127 -8.40 -13.20 10.98
C SER A 127 -7.86 -11.92 10.32
N GLY A 128 -6.78 -11.34 10.87
CA GLY A 128 -6.18 -10.14 10.29
C GLY A 128 -5.79 -10.31 8.83
N GLY A 129 -5.30 -11.50 8.43
CA GLY A 129 -4.95 -11.80 7.04
C GLY A 129 -6.16 -11.90 6.10
N GLU A 130 -7.27 -12.48 6.56
CA GLU A 130 -8.52 -12.54 5.79
C GLU A 130 -9.11 -11.14 5.61
N ALA A 131 -9.20 -10.36 6.68
CA ALA A 131 -9.68 -8.98 6.63
C ALA A 131 -8.85 -8.11 5.66
N GLN A 132 -7.53 -8.28 5.67
CA GLN A 132 -6.63 -7.53 4.78
C GLN A 132 -6.83 -7.95 3.32
N ARG A 133 -7.03 -9.25 3.02
CA ARG A 133 -7.33 -9.71 1.65
C ARG A 133 -8.68 -9.17 1.16
N ILE A 134 -9.69 -9.00 2.00
CA ILE A 134 -10.93 -8.31 1.63
C ILE A 134 -10.65 -6.85 1.24
N CYS A 135 -9.80 -6.13 1.98
CA CYS A 135 -9.39 -4.77 1.61
C CYS A 135 -8.62 -4.74 0.28
N VAL A 136 -7.79 -5.76 -0.01
CA VAL A 136 -7.12 -5.92 -1.30
C VAL A 136 -8.14 -6.21 -2.42
N ALA A 137 -9.13 -7.09 -2.20
CA ALA A 137 -10.20 -7.36 -3.16
C ALA A 137 -10.98 -6.09 -3.52
N ARG A 138 -11.29 -5.26 -2.52
CA ARG A 138 -11.90 -3.93 -2.71
C ARG A 138 -11.04 -3.04 -3.62
N ALA A 139 -9.73 -3.01 -3.41
CA ALA A 139 -8.81 -2.22 -4.22
C ALA A 139 -8.64 -2.78 -5.64
N ILE A 140 -8.66 -4.10 -5.82
CA ILE A 140 -8.67 -4.77 -7.14
C ILE A 140 -9.95 -4.41 -7.90
N LEU A 141 -11.11 -4.53 -7.27
CA LEU A 141 -12.40 -4.21 -7.89
C LEU A 141 -12.47 -2.74 -8.32
N LYS A 142 -11.97 -1.82 -7.49
CA LYS A 142 -11.88 -0.40 -7.80
C LYS A 142 -11.01 -0.12 -9.01
N ASN A 143 -9.95 -0.88 -9.20
CA ASN A 143 -9.03 -0.81 -10.34
C ASN A 143 -8.45 0.58 -10.66
N ALA A 144 -8.20 1.41 -9.66
CA ALA A 144 -7.61 2.74 -9.85
C ALA A 144 -6.18 2.65 -10.42
N PRO A 145 -5.76 3.59 -11.31
CA PRO A 145 -4.44 3.58 -11.94
C PRO A 145 -3.28 3.89 -10.99
N ILE A 146 -3.55 4.58 -9.89
CA ILE A 146 -2.56 4.88 -8.84
C ILE A 146 -2.93 4.14 -7.57
N LEU A 147 -1.97 3.43 -7.00
CA LEU A 147 -2.14 2.66 -5.79
C LEU A 147 -1.17 3.13 -4.71
N VAL A 148 -1.69 3.44 -3.53
CA VAL A 148 -0.91 3.71 -2.33
C VAL A 148 -1.08 2.55 -1.36
N LEU A 149 0.02 1.90 -1.01
CA LEU A 149 0.05 0.76 -0.06
C LEU A 149 0.77 1.20 1.21
N ASP A 150 0.08 1.16 2.35
CA ASP A 150 0.69 1.37 3.66
C ASP A 150 0.82 0.01 4.37
N GLU A 151 2.06 -0.48 4.47
CA GLU A 151 2.49 -1.72 5.15
C GLU A 151 1.54 -2.94 5.06
N ALA A 152 1.25 -3.42 3.86
CA ALA A 152 0.28 -4.50 3.65
C ALA A 152 0.79 -5.95 3.94
N THR A 153 1.93 -6.19 4.63
CA THR A 153 2.61 -7.52 4.58
C THR A 153 3.16 -8.07 5.89
N ALA A 154 2.62 -7.70 7.06
CA ALA A 154 3.12 -8.23 8.34
C ALA A 154 2.28 -9.41 8.86
N PHE A 155 2.49 -10.63 8.33
CA PHE A 155 1.83 -11.82 8.85
C PHE A 155 2.82 -12.72 9.60
N ALA A 156 2.35 -13.32 10.71
CA ALA A 156 3.11 -14.31 11.46
C ALA A 156 3.04 -15.72 10.84
N ASP A 157 2.08 -15.95 9.93
CA ASP A 157 1.82 -17.24 9.30
C ASP A 157 2.28 -17.23 7.84
N PRO A 158 3.18 -18.17 7.44
CA PRO A 158 3.74 -18.25 6.09
C PRO A 158 2.69 -18.47 4.99
N GLU A 159 1.60 -19.20 5.25
CA GLU A 159 0.54 -19.45 4.27
C GLU A 159 -0.22 -18.15 3.97
N ASN A 160 -0.58 -17.37 5.00
CA ASN A 160 -1.21 -16.08 4.82
C ASN A 160 -0.28 -15.06 4.16
N GLU A 161 1.03 -15.10 4.46
CA GLU A 161 2.02 -14.26 3.78
C GLU A 161 2.07 -14.58 2.28
N TYR A 162 2.13 -15.85 1.90
CA TYR A 162 2.12 -16.27 0.50
C TYR A 162 0.85 -15.81 -0.25
N LYS A 163 -0.34 -16.07 0.33
CA LYS A 163 -1.62 -15.64 -0.25
C LYS A 163 -1.69 -14.12 -0.41
N MET A 164 -1.19 -13.37 0.56
CA MET A 164 -1.12 -11.91 0.48
C MET A 164 -0.16 -11.44 -0.61
N GLN A 165 1.00 -12.08 -0.78
CA GLN A 165 1.93 -11.75 -1.86
C GLN A 165 1.28 -11.96 -3.23
N MET A 166 0.55 -13.07 -3.43
CA MET A 166 -0.19 -13.33 -4.67
C MET A 166 -1.28 -12.29 -4.93
N ALA A 167 -2.04 -11.92 -3.90
CA ALA A 167 -3.06 -10.87 -3.97
C ALA A 167 -2.46 -9.50 -4.33
N LEU A 168 -1.34 -9.14 -3.72
CA LEU A 168 -0.64 -7.88 -4.02
C LEU A 168 -0.05 -7.88 -5.43
N GLN A 169 0.50 -9.00 -5.91
CA GLN A 169 0.98 -9.11 -7.31
C GLN A 169 -0.14 -8.86 -8.31
N SER A 170 -1.34 -9.40 -8.05
CA SER A 170 -2.53 -9.14 -8.88
C SER A 170 -2.94 -7.66 -8.83
N LEU A 171 -2.89 -7.05 -7.63
CA LEU A 171 -3.30 -5.67 -7.41
C LEU A 171 -2.35 -4.66 -8.08
N ILE A 172 -1.03 -4.86 -8.03
CA ILE A 172 -0.02 -3.89 -8.52
C ILE A 172 0.18 -3.93 -10.03
N LYS A 173 -0.35 -4.95 -10.70
CA LYS A 173 -0.14 -5.13 -12.13
C LYS A 173 -0.63 -3.92 -12.93
N ASP A 174 0.22 -3.41 -13.81
CA ASP A 174 -0.06 -2.28 -14.72
C ASP A 174 -0.45 -0.96 -14.02
N LYS A 175 -0.03 -0.78 -12.76
CA LYS A 175 -0.35 0.40 -11.95
C LYS A 175 0.88 1.20 -11.56
N THR A 176 0.68 2.48 -11.27
CA THR A 176 1.67 3.31 -10.58
C THR A 176 1.52 3.09 -9.08
N VAL A 177 2.55 2.56 -8.43
CA VAL A 177 2.45 2.11 -7.05
C VAL A 177 3.37 2.91 -6.14
N ILE A 178 2.83 3.41 -5.04
CA ILE A 178 3.58 4.04 -3.96
C ILE A 178 3.44 3.15 -2.72
N VAL A 179 4.55 2.59 -2.26
CA VAL A 179 4.59 1.69 -1.11
C VAL A 179 5.23 2.38 0.07
N ILE A 180 4.54 2.48 1.20
CA ILE A 180 5.18 2.77 2.49
C ILE A 180 5.68 1.46 3.05
N ALA A 181 7.00 1.30 3.13
CA ALA A 181 7.58 0.05 3.57
C ALA A 181 8.22 0.17 4.95
N HIS A 182 7.84 -0.75 5.83
CA HIS A 182 8.48 -0.98 7.11
C HIS A 182 9.48 -2.15 7.04
N ARG A 183 9.28 -3.09 6.09
CA ARG A 183 10.21 -4.18 5.81
C ARG A 183 11.05 -3.87 4.57
N LEU A 184 12.35 -3.72 4.74
CA LEU A 184 13.26 -3.40 3.62
C LEU A 184 13.36 -4.54 2.59
N SER A 185 13.11 -5.78 2.98
CA SER A 185 13.11 -6.94 2.06
C SER A 185 12.03 -6.86 0.99
N SER A 186 10.86 -6.29 1.29
CA SER A 186 9.73 -6.22 0.35
C SER A 186 9.93 -5.21 -0.78
N ILE A 187 10.93 -4.31 -0.66
CA ILE A 187 11.15 -3.22 -1.61
C ILE A 187 12.46 -3.28 -2.38
N VAL A 188 13.19 -4.39 -2.25
CA VAL A 188 14.47 -4.59 -2.96
C VAL A 188 14.30 -4.49 -4.48
N SER A 189 13.15 -4.93 -5.00
CA SER A 189 12.78 -4.87 -6.42
C SER A 189 12.09 -3.57 -6.84
N ALA A 190 11.90 -2.61 -5.94
CA ALA A 190 11.27 -1.33 -6.29
C ALA A 190 12.09 -0.57 -7.35
N HIS A 191 11.41 0.06 -8.30
CA HIS A 191 12.03 0.86 -9.35
C HIS A 191 12.73 2.08 -8.79
N GLN A 192 12.15 2.67 -7.71
CA GLN A 192 12.72 3.79 -6.98
C GLN A 192 12.49 3.61 -5.48
N ILE A 193 13.48 3.95 -4.68
CA ILE A 193 13.40 4.03 -3.22
C ILE A 193 13.66 5.48 -2.82
N VAL A 194 12.73 6.07 -2.10
CA VAL A 194 12.81 7.41 -1.54
C VAL A 194 12.98 7.30 -0.03
N VAL A 195 14.12 7.77 0.47
CA VAL A 195 14.47 7.69 1.89
C VAL A 195 14.14 8.99 2.57
N MET A 196 13.28 8.91 3.57
CA MET A 196 12.83 10.06 4.35
C MET A 196 13.43 10.07 5.75
N LYS A 197 13.80 11.25 6.21
CA LYS A 197 14.23 11.51 7.60
C LYS A 197 13.76 12.90 8.01
N GLU A 198 13.10 13.01 9.17
CA GLU A 198 12.64 14.29 9.74
C GLU A 198 11.83 15.15 8.75
N GLY A 199 10.88 14.52 8.04
CA GLY A 199 10.02 15.19 7.06
C GLY A 199 10.70 15.56 5.74
N ARG A 200 11.96 15.14 5.50
CA ARG A 200 12.73 15.50 4.31
C ARG A 200 13.18 14.25 3.56
N ILE A 201 13.31 14.35 2.25
CA ILE A 201 13.94 13.32 1.42
C ILE A 201 15.45 13.49 1.52
N VAL A 202 16.15 12.48 2.05
CA VAL A 202 17.61 12.50 2.26
C VAL A 202 18.37 11.67 1.23
N GLN A 203 17.76 10.63 0.67
CA GLN A 203 18.36 9.81 -0.39
C GLN A 203 17.26 9.34 -1.35
N CYS A 204 17.64 9.08 -2.61
CA CYS A 204 16.76 8.52 -3.62
C CYS A 204 17.59 7.68 -4.59
N GLY A 205 17.07 6.50 -4.98
CA GLY A 205 17.74 5.61 -5.92
C GLY A 205 17.19 4.20 -5.90
N LYS A 206 17.89 3.27 -6.55
CA LYS A 206 17.57 1.83 -6.51
C LYS A 206 18.30 1.15 -5.34
N HIS A 207 17.77 0.01 -4.91
CA HIS A 207 18.37 -0.78 -3.81
C HIS A 207 19.86 -1.03 -3.98
N ASN A 208 20.27 -1.51 -5.15
CA ASN A 208 21.67 -1.85 -5.42
C ASN A 208 22.67 -0.66 -5.30
N ILE A 209 22.18 0.57 -5.49
CA ILE A 209 22.95 1.79 -5.31
C ILE A 209 22.92 2.22 -3.84
N LEU A 210 21.73 2.26 -3.23
CA LEU A 210 21.55 2.80 -1.89
C LEU A 210 22.12 1.87 -0.80
N SER A 211 22.14 0.55 -1.03
CA SER A 211 22.65 -0.44 -0.07
C SER A 211 24.15 -0.40 0.13
N VAL A 212 24.89 0.18 -0.83
CA VAL A 212 26.37 0.32 -0.75
C VAL A 212 26.81 1.76 -0.47
N LYS A 213 25.96 2.75 -0.79
CA LYS A 213 26.26 4.17 -0.58
C LYS A 213 26.02 4.56 0.87
N GLU A 214 27.03 5.15 1.52
CA GLU A 214 26.89 5.65 2.89
C GLU A 214 25.66 6.57 3.05
N GLY A 215 24.89 6.32 4.13
CA GLY A 215 23.68 7.11 4.43
C GLY A 215 22.63 6.31 5.18
N VAL A 216 21.46 6.92 5.33
CA VAL A 216 20.33 6.38 6.12
C VAL A 216 19.91 5.01 5.62
N TYR A 217 19.77 4.84 4.29
CA TYR A 217 19.32 3.55 3.73
C TYR A 217 20.28 2.41 4.04
N LYS A 218 21.59 2.61 3.81
CA LYS A 218 22.61 1.60 4.12
C LYS A 218 22.59 1.23 5.60
N SER A 219 22.52 2.22 6.49
CA SER A 219 22.46 1.97 7.93
C SER A 219 21.22 1.13 8.31
N MET A 220 20.06 1.43 7.73
CA MET A 220 18.83 0.64 7.94
C MET A 220 18.96 -0.77 7.36
N TRP A 221 19.56 -0.92 6.18
CA TRP A 221 19.77 -2.20 5.52
C TRP A 221 20.73 -3.10 6.29
N ASP A 222 21.84 -2.55 6.76
CA ASP A 222 22.84 -3.27 7.56
C ASP A 222 22.22 -3.74 8.91
N ALA A 223 21.43 -2.88 9.56
CA ALA A 223 20.70 -3.25 10.77
C ALA A 223 19.70 -4.39 10.51
N TYR A 224 18.95 -4.32 9.41
CA TYR A 224 18.01 -5.38 8.99
C TYR A 224 18.73 -6.71 8.76
N ARG A 225 19.84 -6.71 8.02
CA ARG A 225 20.65 -7.91 7.74
C ARG A 225 21.20 -8.53 9.01
N ASN A 226 21.72 -7.72 9.93
CA ASN A 226 22.27 -8.19 11.20
C ASN A 226 21.17 -8.85 12.05
N ALA A 227 19.98 -8.26 12.12
CA ALA A 227 18.85 -8.84 12.83
C ALA A 227 18.40 -10.18 12.22
N TYR A 228 18.37 -10.26 10.87
CA TYR A 228 18.02 -11.48 10.15
C TYR A 228 19.03 -12.61 10.38
N HIS A 229 20.35 -12.33 10.30
CA HIS A 229 21.41 -13.31 10.59
C HIS A 229 21.38 -13.79 12.05
N TRP A 230 21.06 -12.90 12.99
CA TRP A 230 20.96 -13.28 14.40
C TRP A 230 19.77 -14.23 14.64
N SER A 231 18.65 -14.06 13.95
CA SER A 231 17.48 -14.95 14.06
C SER A 231 17.76 -16.35 13.49
N LEU A 232 18.55 -16.48 12.42
CA LEU A 232 18.91 -17.77 11.82
C LEU A 232 19.90 -18.57 12.67
N ASN A 233 20.76 -17.91 13.46
CA ASN A 233 21.76 -18.58 14.31
C ASN A 233 21.21 -19.01 15.67
N LYS A 234 19.94 -18.79 15.96
CA LYS A 234 19.26 -19.23 17.20
C LYS A 234 18.42 -20.50 17.06
N ASN A 235 18.27 -21.02 15.85
CA ASN A 235 17.67 -22.31 15.54
C ASN A 235 18.75 -23.32 15.14
#